data_b3cf6e0b0ce66735dc5e3999e29d4834
#
_entry.id   b3cf6e0b0ce66735dc5e3999e29d4834
#
_cell.length_a   1.000
_cell.length_b   1.000
_cell.length_c   1.000
_cell.angle_alpha   90.00
_cell.angle_beta   90.00
_cell.angle_gamma   90.00
#
_symmetry.space_group_name_H-M   'P 1'
#
loop_
_entity.id
_entity.type
_entity.pdbx_description
1 polymer ?
#
loop_
_entity_poly.entity_id
_entity_poly.type
_entity_poly.pdbx_seq_one_letter_code
_entity_poly.pdbx_strand_id
1 'polypeptide(L)'
;MSDFLEFDGNLLIGIQHALNADWLTPIMKGITFLGEGGCFWIAICLVLLIFKKTRRLGIICSLSLLFTFICCNLVLKPLVNRTRPWIIFEEVHAFLPPPGDASFPSGHSANAMGPAWAMFLATCPVKIGTRKSYDDVPCLGWKGEGTDPRLMHKFGIAGVILALLIGLSRLYLGMHFPSDVICGLLLGMICAWIVHIIIKKIEAKRGIIGA
;
A
#
# COMPACT_ATOMS: atom_id res chain seq x y z
N MET A 1 -6.03 30.90 4.33
CA MET A 1 -5.79 29.45 4.08
C MET A 1 -5.16 29.37 2.70
N SER A 2 -4.24 28.44 2.41
CA SER A 2 -3.72 28.36 1.05
C SER A 2 -4.80 27.80 0.13
N ASP A 3 -4.89 28.31 -1.11
CA ASP A 3 -5.89 27.87 -2.11
C ASP A 3 -5.87 26.35 -2.33
N PHE A 4 -4.68 25.74 -2.23
CA PHE A 4 -4.53 24.30 -2.31
C PHE A 4 -5.20 23.56 -1.13
N LEU A 5 -5.05 24.05 0.10
CA LEU A 5 -5.66 23.43 1.28
C LEU A 5 -7.18 23.52 1.23
N GLU A 6 -7.69 24.63 0.75
CA GLU A 6 -9.13 24.84 0.54
C GLU A 6 -9.69 23.93 -0.54
N PHE A 7 -9.00 23.80 -1.67
CA PHE A 7 -9.36 22.87 -2.73
C PHE A 7 -9.39 21.40 -2.23
N ASP A 8 -8.36 20.98 -1.50
CA ASP A 8 -8.22 19.61 -0.97
C ASP A 8 -9.31 19.29 0.07
N GLY A 9 -9.67 20.30 0.91
CA GLY A 9 -10.75 20.18 1.88
C GLY A 9 -12.13 20.11 1.21
N ASN A 10 -12.41 21.00 0.25
CA ASN A 10 -13.67 21.00 -0.49
C ASN A 10 -13.88 19.70 -1.29
N LEU A 11 -12.79 19.15 -1.85
CA LEU A 11 -12.83 17.84 -2.53
C LEU A 11 -13.20 16.72 -1.54
N LEU A 12 -12.63 16.72 -0.32
CA LEU A 12 -12.98 15.75 0.72
C LEU A 12 -14.47 15.87 1.13
N ILE A 13 -14.95 17.08 1.36
CA ILE A 13 -16.36 17.35 1.70
C ILE A 13 -17.28 16.82 0.58
N GLY A 14 -16.93 17.10 -0.68
CA GLY A 14 -17.67 16.59 -1.83
C GLY A 14 -17.70 15.07 -1.89
N ILE A 15 -16.58 14.38 -1.61
CA ILE A 15 -16.51 12.93 -1.55
C ILE A 15 -17.40 12.37 -0.43
N GLN A 16 -17.36 12.98 0.78
CA GLN A 16 -18.21 12.56 1.90
C GLN A 16 -19.68 12.72 1.57
N HIS A 17 -20.09 13.86 1.02
CA HIS A 17 -21.49 14.09 0.63
C HIS A 17 -21.97 13.11 -0.45
N ALA A 18 -21.14 12.83 -1.46
CA ALA A 18 -21.49 11.93 -2.55
C ALA A 18 -21.60 10.47 -2.11
N LEU A 19 -20.84 10.06 -1.10
CA LEU A 19 -20.79 8.66 -0.63
C LEU A 19 -21.57 8.44 0.67
N ASN A 20 -22.18 9.47 1.25
CA ASN A 20 -22.86 9.39 2.55
C ASN A 20 -24.04 8.41 2.49
N ALA A 21 -23.87 7.27 3.16
CA ALA A 21 -24.88 6.23 3.28
C ALA A 21 -24.67 5.40 4.55
N ASP A 22 -25.70 5.25 5.37
CA ASP A 22 -25.59 4.56 6.66
C ASP A 22 -25.11 3.11 6.53
N TRP A 23 -25.55 2.42 5.50
CA TRP A 23 -25.12 1.03 5.22
C TRP A 23 -23.65 0.92 4.81
N LEU A 24 -23.06 1.97 4.24
CA LEU A 24 -21.68 1.98 3.75
C LEU A 24 -20.67 2.21 4.89
N THR A 25 -21.07 2.94 5.93
CA THR A 25 -20.20 3.26 7.07
C THR A 25 -19.60 2.02 7.75
N PRO A 26 -20.35 0.98 8.11
CA PRO A 26 -19.74 -0.22 8.72
C PRO A 26 -18.81 -0.96 7.76
N ILE A 27 -19.08 -0.95 6.45
CA ILE A 27 -18.20 -1.54 5.45
C ILE A 27 -16.88 -0.78 5.38
N MET A 28 -16.90 0.55 5.32
CA MET A 28 -15.70 1.38 5.28
C MET A 28 -14.88 1.29 6.56
N LYS A 29 -15.54 1.15 7.72
CA LYS A 29 -14.86 0.84 8.99
C LYS A 29 -14.20 -0.54 8.97
N GLY A 30 -14.84 -1.55 8.41
CA GLY A 30 -14.26 -2.89 8.21
C GLY A 30 -13.05 -2.87 7.27
N ILE A 31 -13.14 -2.16 6.15
CA ILE A 31 -12.03 -2.02 5.18
C ILE A 31 -10.83 -1.30 5.81
N THR A 32 -11.06 -0.19 6.51
CA THR A 32 -9.96 0.57 7.14
C THR A 32 -9.28 -0.23 8.24
N PHE A 33 -10.02 -1.09 8.96
CA PHE A 33 -9.47 -1.97 10.00
C PHE A 33 -8.38 -2.92 9.46
N LEU A 34 -8.49 -3.38 8.21
CA LEU A 34 -7.45 -4.15 7.54
C LEU A 34 -6.14 -3.37 7.34
N GLY A 35 -6.21 -2.04 7.37
CA GLY A 35 -5.04 -1.16 7.34
C GLY A 35 -4.48 -0.77 8.72
N GLU A 36 -5.20 -1.10 9.80
CA GLU A 36 -4.86 -0.68 11.16
C GLU A 36 -3.55 -1.30 11.64
N GLY A 37 -2.61 -0.44 12.05
CA GLY A 37 -1.28 -0.87 12.51
C GLY A 37 -0.48 -1.71 11.50
N GLY A 38 -0.97 -1.88 10.26
CA GLY A 38 -0.37 -2.78 9.27
C GLY A 38 -0.50 -4.26 9.60
N CYS A 39 -1.27 -4.65 10.62
CA CYS A 39 -1.34 -6.03 11.15
C CYS A 39 -1.70 -7.06 10.08
N PHE A 40 -2.65 -6.75 9.21
CA PHE A 40 -3.04 -7.62 8.10
C PHE A 40 -1.86 -7.89 7.15
N TRP A 41 -1.12 -6.84 6.76
CA TRP A 41 0.03 -6.99 5.88
C TRP A 41 1.21 -7.66 6.56
N ILE A 42 1.42 -7.41 7.85
CA ILE A 42 2.41 -8.14 8.66
C ILE A 42 2.07 -9.62 8.68
N ALA A 43 0.81 -9.98 8.92
CA ALA A 43 0.37 -11.38 8.91
C ALA A 43 0.61 -12.06 7.55
N ILE A 44 0.26 -11.39 6.43
CA ILE A 44 0.55 -11.89 5.08
C ILE A 44 2.07 -12.09 4.89
N CYS A 45 2.88 -11.11 5.26
CA CYS A 45 4.34 -11.21 5.14
C CYS A 45 4.88 -12.41 5.95
N LEU A 46 4.42 -12.60 7.18
CA LEU A 46 4.81 -13.74 8.03
C LEU A 46 4.42 -15.07 7.40
N VAL A 47 3.20 -15.21 6.91
CA VAL A 47 2.75 -16.43 6.21
C VAL A 47 3.64 -16.72 5.00
N LEU A 48 3.93 -15.72 4.18
CA LEU A 48 4.81 -15.89 3.03
C LEU A 48 6.25 -16.28 3.42
N LEU A 49 6.74 -15.82 4.58
CA LEU A 49 8.07 -16.15 5.09
C LEU A 49 8.17 -17.58 5.63
N ILE A 50 7.10 -18.12 6.23
CA ILE A 50 7.06 -19.46 6.80
C ILE A 50 7.27 -20.52 5.73
N PHE A 51 6.58 -20.40 4.60
CA PHE A 51 6.65 -21.39 3.54
C PHE A 51 7.87 -21.17 2.63
N LYS A 52 8.72 -22.20 2.50
CA LYS A 52 9.93 -22.15 1.66
C LYS A 52 9.64 -21.67 0.22
N LYS A 53 8.50 -22.10 -0.33
CA LYS A 53 8.05 -21.77 -1.70
C LYS A 53 7.74 -20.29 -1.93
N THR A 54 7.30 -19.55 -0.91
CA THR A 54 6.93 -18.13 -1.01
C THR A 54 7.88 -17.20 -0.25
N ARG A 55 8.89 -17.76 0.42
CA ARG A 55 9.80 -17.03 1.32
C ARG A 55 10.46 -15.81 0.66
N ARG A 56 10.92 -15.97 -0.60
CA ARG A 56 11.51 -14.85 -1.34
C ARG A 56 10.52 -13.71 -1.52
N LEU A 57 9.28 -14.02 -1.89
CA LEU A 57 8.20 -13.02 -1.99
C LEU A 57 7.92 -12.38 -0.63
N GLY A 58 7.88 -13.18 0.43
CA GLY A 58 7.74 -12.71 1.81
C GLY A 58 8.83 -11.72 2.21
N ILE A 59 10.09 -11.99 1.85
CA ILE A 59 11.22 -11.06 2.11
C ILE A 59 11.00 -9.74 1.37
N ILE A 60 10.64 -9.78 0.10
CA ILE A 60 10.41 -8.58 -0.73
C ILE A 60 9.26 -7.74 -0.14
N CYS A 61 8.14 -8.38 0.19
CA CYS A 61 7.00 -7.70 0.79
C CYS A 61 7.32 -7.11 2.17
N SER A 62 8.03 -7.86 3.02
CA SER A 62 8.42 -7.41 4.37
C SER A 62 9.37 -6.21 4.32
N LEU A 63 10.38 -6.26 3.46
CA LEU A 63 11.31 -5.14 3.27
C LEU A 63 10.60 -3.91 2.70
N SER A 64 9.65 -4.12 1.78
CA SER A 64 8.85 -3.02 1.24
C SER A 64 7.95 -2.40 2.31
N LEU A 65 7.28 -3.20 3.12
CA LEU A 65 6.45 -2.73 4.23
C LEU A 65 7.28 -1.93 5.23
N LEU A 66 8.42 -2.49 5.66
CA LEU A 66 9.31 -1.84 6.62
C LEU A 66 9.85 -0.51 6.06
N PHE A 67 10.33 -0.49 4.82
CA PHE A 67 10.86 0.72 4.19
C PHE A 67 9.78 1.78 4.02
N THR A 68 8.57 1.38 3.61
CA THR A 68 7.42 2.28 3.50
C THR A 68 7.05 2.85 4.86
N PHE A 69 7.01 2.02 5.92
CA PHE A 69 6.72 2.46 7.27
C PHE A 69 7.73 3.50 7.77
N ILE A 70 9.02 3.26 7.56
CA ILE A 70 10.09 4.20 7.94
C ILE A 70 9.89 5.53 7.20
N CYS A 71 9.78 5.51 5.87
CA CYS A 71 9.65 6.73 5.07
C CYS A 71 8.37 7.50 5.42
N CYS A 72 7.23 6.82 5.56
CA CYS A 72 5.95 7.44 5.82
C CYS A 72 5.83 7.92 7.27
N ASN A 73 5.96 6.99 8.22
CA ASN A 73 5.57 7.23 9.60
C ASN A 73 6.68 7.86 10.45
N LEU A 74 7.95 7.50 10.21
CA LEU A 74 9.07 8.00 11.00
C LEU A 74 9.75 9.23 10.40
N VAL A 75 9.64 9.43 9.07
CA VAL A 75 10.30 10.56 8.39
C VAL A 75 9.28 11.60 7.95
N LEU A 76 8.38 11.28 7.03
CA LEU A 76 7.52 12.28 6.39
C LEU A 76 6.44 12.83 7.32
N LYS A 77 5.81 12.01 8.15
CA LYS A 77 4.78 12.50 9.09
C LYS A 77 5.31 13.56 10.06
N PRO A 78 6.40 13.34 10.81
CA PRO A 78 6.93 14.35 11.70
C PRO A 78 7.51 15.55 10.95
N LEU A 79 8.06 15.36 9.75
CA LEU A 79 8.66 16.44 8.96
C LEU A 79 7.59 17.42 8.42
N VAL A 80 6.49 16.90 7.87
CA VAL A 80 5.42 17.73 7.27
C VAL A 80 4.45 18.23 8.33
N ASN A 81 4.16 17.42 9.34
CA ASN A 81 3.30 17.70 10.48
C ASN A 81 1.97 18.38 10.11
N ARG A 82 1.30 17.87 9.07
CA ARG A 82 0.05 18.44 8.54
C ARG A 82 -1.11 18.21 9.51
N THR A 83 -1.88 19.28 9.78
CA THR A 83 -3.11 19.21 10.55
C THR A 83 -4.17 18.38 9.83
N ARG A 84 -4.99 17.66 10.58
CA ARG A 84 -6.03 16.79 10.03
C ARG A 84 -7.27 17.54 9.57
N PRO A 85 -8.04 17.00 8.58
CA PRO A 85 -9.12 17.75 7.93
C PRO A 85 -10.23 18.18 8.89
N TRP A 86 -10.69 17.35 9.80
CA TRP A 86 -11.77 17.70 10.76
C TRP A 86 -11.40 18.78 11.79
N ILE A 87 -10.12 19.14 11.91
CA ILE A 87 -9.67 20.24 12.77
C ILE A 87 -9.80 21.58 12.04
N ILE A 88 -9.74 21.56 10.71
CA ILE A 88 -9.69 22.75 9.84
C ILE A 88 -11.07 23.04 9.24
N PHE A 89 -11.81 22.00 8.87
CA PHE A 89 -13.11 22.08 8.20
C PHE A 89 -14.19 21.48 9.09
N GLU A 90 -15.11 22.30 9.58
CA GLU A 90 -16.22 21.88 10.46
C GLU A 90 -17.19 20.92 9.74
N GLU A 91 -17.32 21.05 8.40
CA GLU A 91 -18.16 20.19 7.59
C GLU A 91 -17.60 18.75 7.43
N VAL A 92 -16.33 18.54 7.72
CA VAL A 92 -15.72 17.19 7.62
C VAL A 92 -16.09 16.34 8.81
N HIS A 93 -16.89 15.29 8.57
CA HIS A 93 -17.30 14.36 9.60
C HIS A 93 -16.27 13.26 9.83
N ALA A 94 -15.68 13.23 11.04
CA ALA A 94 -14.76 12.18 11.47
C ALA A 94 -15.54 11.00 12.07
N PHE A 95 -15.61 9.87 11.35
CA PHE A 95 -16.36 8.67 11.79
C PHE A 95 -15.57 7.74 12.73
N LEU A 96 -14.32 8.08 13.04
CA LEU A 96 -13.44 7.32 13.94
C LEU A 96 -12.85 8.23 15.01
N PRO A 97 -12.39 7.66 16.15
CA PRO A 97 -11.65 8.43 17.15
C PRO A 97 -10.43 9.12 16.52
N PRO A 98 -10.17 10.39 16.88
CA PRO A 98 -9.04 11.14 16.36
C PRO A 98 -7.71 10.49 16.72
N PRO A 99 -6.87 10.11 15.74
CA PRO A 99 -5.51 9.66 16.02
C PRO A 99 -4.62 10.85 16.41
N GLY A 100 -3.63 10.59 17.25
CA GLY A 100 -2.72 11.62 17.76
C GLY A 100 -1.57 12.01 16.83
N ASP A 101 -1.54 11.51 15.58
CA ASP A 101 -0.46 11.75 14.62
C ASP A 101 -0.87 12.68 13.47
N ALA A 102 0.13 13.17 12.71
CA ALA A 102 -0.06 14.06 11.57
C ALA A 102 -0.86 13.42 10.43
N SER A 103 -1.54 14.27 9.62
CA SER A 103 -2.36 13.82 8.51
C SER A 103 -1.54 13.30 7.32
N PHE A 104 -0.47 14.00 6.95
CA PHE A 104 0.29 13.72 5.72
C PHE A 104 1.59 12.93 6.00
N PRO A 105 1.89 11.95 5.16
CA PRO A 105 1.01 11.26 4.22
C PRO A 105 0.13 10.20 4.94
N SER A 106 -0.87 9.64 4.25
CA SER A 106 -1.72 8.60 4.82
C SER A 106 -0.95 7.30 5.05
N GLY A 107 -0.72 6.96 6.33
CA GLY A 107 0.00 5.75 6.72
C GLY A 107 -0.74 4.47 6.33
N HIS A 108 -2.07 4.43 6.45
CA HIS A 108 -2.89 3.31 6.01
C HIS A 108 -2.71 3.03 4.51
N SER A 109 -2.77 4.08 3.69
CA SER A 109 -2.60 3.98 2.23
C SER A 109 -1.19 3.54 1.85
N ALA A 110 -0.16 4.14 2.45
CA ALA A 110 1.23 3.83 2.15
C ALA A 110 1.60 2.41 2.56
N ASN A 111 1.31 2.03 3.81
CA ASN A 111 1.67 0.72 4.36
C ASN A 111 0.87 -0.43 3.74
N ALA A 112 -0.31 -0.16 3.19
CA ALA A 112 -1.04 -1.15 2.40
C ALA A 112 -0.48 -1.27 0.98
N MET A 113 -0.18 -0.16 0.31
CA MET A 113 0.31 -0.17 -1.07
C MET A 113 1.73 -0.73 -1.18
N GLY A 114 2.62 -0.47 -0.23
CA GLY A 114 4.01 -0.94 -0.27
C GLY A 114 4.12 -2.45 -0.51
N PRO A 115 3.67 -3.31 0.41
CA PRO A 115 3.74 -4.76 0.23
C PRO A 115 2.88 -5.28 -0.92
N ALA A 116 1.71 -4.67 -1.19
CA ALA A 116 0.85 -5.05 -2.30
C ALA A 116 1.52 -4.82 -3.66
N TRP A 117 2.13 -3.65 -3.84
CA TRP A 117 2.86 -3.31 -5.05
C TRP A 117 4.13 -4.13 -5.21
N ALA A 118 4.82 -4.42 -4.10
CA ALA A 118 5.98 -5.31 -4.11
C ALA A 118 5.61 -6.73 -4.58
N MET A 119 4.49 -7.27 -4.10
CA MET A 119 3.95 -8.54 -4.54
C MET A 119 3.60 -8.51 -6.03
N PHE A 120 2.90 -7.48 -6.48
CA PHE A 120 2.55 -7.29 -7.89
C PHE A 120 3.78 -7.26 -8.78
N LEU A 121 4.80 -6.45 -8.46
CA LEU A 121 6.04 -6.33 -9.24
C LEU A 121 6.83 -7.64 -9.27
N ALA A 122 6.96 -8.31 -8.12
CA ALA A 122 7.72 -9.55 -8.01
C ALA A 122 7.10 -10.72 -8.77
N THR A 123 5.82 -10.65 -9.08
CA THR A 123 5.06 -11.71 -9.76
C THR A 123 4.59 -11.32 -11.17
N CYS A 124 4.96 -10.11 -11.63
CA CYS A 124 4.55 -9.61 -12.94
C CYS A 124 5.13 -10.50 -14.06
N PRO A 125 4.31 -10.91 -15.05
CA PRO A 125 4.79 -11.75 -16.15
C PRO A 125 5.81 -11.01 -17.02
N VAL A 126 6.86 -11.72 -17.42
CA VAL A 126 7.86 -11.20 -18.35
C VAL A 126 7.31 -11.27 -19.77
N LYS A 127 7.53 -10.21 -20.56
CA LYS A 127 7.21 -10.22 -21.97
C LYS A 127 8.33 -10.91 -22.75
N ILE A 128 7.98 -11.99 -23.46
CA ILE A 128 8.85 -12.66 -24.42
C ILE A 128 8.21 -12.54 -25.80
N GLY A 129 8.72 -11.64 -26.63
CA GLY A 129 8.10 -11.32 -27.91
C GLY A 129 6.69 -10.75 -27.71
N THR A 130 5.69 -11.38 -28.37
CA THR A 130 4.27 -10.97 -28.27
C THR A 130 3.50 -11.64 -27.12
N ARG A 131 4.07 -12.62 -26.45
CA ARG A 131 3.42 -13.36 -25.36
C ARG A 131 3.91 -12.92 -24.00
N LYS A 132 2.99 -12.90 -23.03
CA LYS A 132 3.33 -12.77 -21.61
C LYS A 132 3.61 -14.18 -21.07
N SER A 133 4.84 -14.44 -20.60
CA SER A 133 5.19 -15.70 -19.93
C SER A 133 5.33 -15.49 -18.44
N TYR A 134 4.79 -16.44 -17.68
CA TYR A 134 5.02 -16.55 -16.23
C TYR A 134 6.16 -17.53 -15.92
N ASP A 135 6.62 -18.32 -16.92
CA ASP A 135 7.60 -19.39 -16.74
C ASP A 135 9.00 -18.84 -16.46
N ASP A 136 9.26 -17.61 -16.96
CA ASP A 136 10.54 -16.92 -16.76
C ASP A 136 10.47 -15.83 -15.67
N VAL A 137 9.37 -15.75 -14.91
CA VAL A 137 9.34 -14.90 -13.72
C VAL A 137 10.32 -15.50 -12.72
N PRO A 138 11.41 -14.78 -12.35
CA PRO A 138 12.36 -15.28 -11.35
C PRO A 138 11.61 -15.39 -10.03
N CYS A 139 11.27 -16.64 -9.73
CA CYS A 139 10.15 -16.92 -8.88
C CYS A 139 10.37 -16.81 -7.42
N LEU A 140 9.36 -16.74 -6.87
CA LEU A 140 8.68 -17.01 -5.65
C LEU A 140 9.42 -17.92 -4.66
N GLY A 141 10.20 -18.87 -5.14
CA GLY A 141 11.05 -19.77 -4.35
C GLY A 141 12.50 -19.71 -4.83
N TRP A 142 13.43 -20.06 -3.96
CA TRP A 142 14.81 -20.34 -4.31
C TRP A 142 14.82 -21.64 -5.12
N LYS A 143 15.15 -21.55 -6.43
CA LYS A 143 15.20 -22.69 -7.38
C LYS A 143 13.86 -23.35 -7.72
N GLY A 144 12.92 -22.63 -8.35
CA GLY A 144 11.92 -23.24 -9.24
C GLY A 144 10.88 -24.21 -8.66
N GLU A 145 10.92 -24.54 -7.41
CA GLU A 145 9.92 -25.39 -6.75
C GLU A 145 8.82 -24.54 -6.15
N GLY A 146 7.86 -24.13 -7.00
CA GLY A 146 7.05 -23.04 -6.62
C GLY A 146 5.57 -23.25 -6.48
N THR A 147 4.98 -22.24 -5.97
CA THR A 147 3.60 -21.85 -6.13
C THR A 147 3.37 -21.35 -7.55
N ASP A 148 2.14 -21.48 -8.06
CA ASP A 148 1.76 -20.94 -9.37
C ASP A 148 1.98 -19.40 -9.40
N PRO A 149 2.88 -18.88 -10.26
CA PRO A 149 3.14 -17.45 -10.37
C PRO A 149 1.90 -16.65 -10.77
N ARG A 150 1.00 -17.25 -11.55
CA ARG A 150 -0.26 -16.63 -11.96
C ARG A 150 -1.19 -16.37 -10.77
N LEU A 151 -1.25 -17.35 -9.86
CA LEU A 151 -2.03 -17.21 -8.64
C LEU A 151 -1.47 -16.10 -7.74
N MET A 152 -0.16 -16.07 -7.54
CA MET A 152 0.48 -15.02 -6.75
C MET A 152 0.34 -13.64 -7.38
N HIS A 153 0.37 -13.55 -8.71
CA HIS A 153 0.10 -12.29 -9.40
C HIS A 153 -1.34 -11.79 -9.17
N LYS A 154 -2.32 -12.70 -9.19
CA LYS A 154 -3.71 -12.37 -8.84
C LYS A 154 -3.81 -11.84 -7.41
N PHE A 155 -3.10 -12.44 -6.46
CA PHE A 155 -3.03 -11.92 -5.08
C PHE A 155 -2.37 -10.54 -5.01
N GLY A 156 -1.34 -10.29 -5.82
CA GLY A 156 -0.74 -8.96 -5.95
C GLY A 156 -1.75 -7.92 -6.44
N ILE A 157 -2.51 -8.24 -7.49
CA ILE A 157 -3.59 -7.37 -8.01
C ILE A 157 -4.66 -7.13 -6.94
N ALA A 158 -5.14 -8.19 -6.29
CA ALA A 158 -6.13 -8.09 -5.22
C ALA A 158 -5.62 -7.21 -4.06
N GLY A 159 -4.34 -7.34 -3.71
CA GLY A 159 -3.70 -6.50 -2.71
C GLY A 159 -3.66 -5.02 -3.09
N VAL A 160 -3.37 -4.70 -4.35
CA VAL A 160 -3.40 -3.32 -4.86
C VAL A 160 -4.82 -2.76 -4.80
N ILE A 161 -5.82 -3.54 -5.22
CA ILE A 161 -7.24 -3.14 -5.12
C ILE A 161 -7.60 -2.87 -3.64
N LEU A 162 -7.21 -3.76 -2.72
CA LEU A 162 -7.45 -3.57 -1.30
C LEU A 162 -6.77 -2.30 -0.77
N ALA A 163 -5.54 -2.00 -1.17
CA ALA A 163 -4.85 -0.78 -0.77
C ALA A 163 -5.57 0.49 -1.27
N LEU A 164 -6.13 0.47 -2.49
CA LEU A 164 -6.97 1.54 -3.01
C LEU A 164 -8.28 1.69 -2.21
N LEU A 165 -8.93 0.59 -1.88
CA LEU A 165 -10.14 0.59 -1.04
C LEU A 165 -9.85 1.09 0.37
N ILE A 166 -8.71 0.72 0.97
CA ILE A 166 -8.26 1.28 2.25
C ILE A 166 -8.06 2.79 2.12
N GLY A 167 -7.41 3.27 1.05
CA GLY A 167 -7.27 4.70 0.78
C GLY A 167 -8.62 5.42 0.69
N LEU A 168 -9.56 4.87 -0.08
CA LEU A 168 -10.91 5.41 -0.21
C LEU A 168 -11.66 5.43 1.14
N SER A 169 -11.52 4.38 1.94
CA SER A 169 -12.12 4.34 3.28
C SER A 169 -11.63 5.46 4.19
N ARG A 170 -10.35 5.90 4.04
CA ARG A 170 -9.81 7.04 4.83
C ARG A 170 -10.45 8.37 4.44
N LEU A 171 -10.80 8.54 3.16
CA LEU A 171 -11.53 9.71 2.67
C LEU A 171 -12.97 9.71 3.18
N TYR A 172 -13.67 8.59 2.98
CA TYR A 172 -15.04 8.42 3.46
C TYR A 172 -15.17 8.70 4.96
N LEU A 173 -14.24 8.17 5.76
CA LEU A 173 -14.24 8.32 7.21
C LEU A 173 -13.71 9.69 7.69
N GLY A 174 -13.35 10.61 6.79
CA GLY A 174 -12.89 11.94 7.12
C GLY A 174 -11.50 12.02 7.76
N MET A 175 -10.72 10.95 7.68
CA MET A 175 -9.45 10.81 8.40
C MET A 175 -8.27 11.51 7.73
N HIS A 176 -8.31 11.70 6.42
CA HIS A 176 -7.25 12.24 5.59
C HIS A 176 -7.79 13.07 4.44
N PHE A 177 -7.01 14.04 3.98
CA PHE A 177 -7.25 14.73 2.72
C PHE A 177 -7.01 13.81 1.51
N PRO A 178 -7.65 14.08 0.35
CA PRO A 178 -7.35 13.37 -0.90
C PRO A 178 -5.86 13.34 -1.26
N SER A 179 -5.15 14.46 -1.11
CA SER A 179 -3.71 14.52 -1.36
C SER A 179 -2.90 13.64 -0.41
N ASP A 180 -3.29 13.50 0.88
CA ASP A 180 -2.61 12.61 1.82
C ASP A 180 -2.68 11.14 1.37
N VAL A 181 -3.86 10.74 0.88
CA VAL A 181 -4.12 9.38 0.38
C VAL A 181 -3.32 9.10 -0.89
N ILE A 182 -3.39 10.00 -1.87
CA ILE A 182 -2.68 9.87 -3.15
C ILE A 182 -1.17 9.80 -2.90
N CYS A 183 -0.62 10.73 -2.12
CA CYS A 183 0.80 10.73 -1.79
C CYS A 183 1.22 9.48 -1.00
N GLY A 184 0.37 8.99 -0.09
CA GLY A 184 0.60 7.74 0.61
C GLY A 184 0.69 6.54 -0.33
N LEU A 185 -0.27 6.39 -1.25
CA LEU A 185 -0.27 5.33 -2.26
C LEU A 185 0.98 5.39 -3.15
N LEU A 186 1.32 6.58 -3.66
CA LEU A 186 2.51 6.79 -4.49
C LEU A 186 3.80 6.48 -3.71
N LEU A 187 3.89 6.90 -2.45
CA LEU A 187 5.04 6.58 -1.59
C LEU A 187 5.21 5.07 -1.44
N GLY A 188 4.13 4.33 -1.16
CA GLY A 188 4.16 2.87 -1.09
C GLY A 188 4.66 2.23 -2.38
N MET A 189 4.18 2.69 -3.53
CA MET A 189 4.63 2.21 -4.85
C MET A 189 6.11 2.48 -5.08
N ILE A 190 6.59 3.69 -4.78
CA ILE A 190 8.00 4.09 -4.94
C ILE A 190 8.90 3.24 -4.03
N CYS A 191 8.55 3.08 -2.76
CA CYS A 191 9.30 2.25 -1.81
C CYS A 191 9.39 0.79 -2.28
N ALA A 192 8.28 0.22 -2.74
CA ALA A 192 8.24 -1.13 -3.27
C ALA A 192 9.12 -1.29 -4.53
N TRP A 193 9.10 -0.30 -5.42
CA TRP A 193 9.91 -0.30 -6.62
C TRP A 193 11.42 -0.23 -6.31
N ILE A 194 11.81 0.62 -5.36
CA ILE A 194 13.20 0.73 -4.89
C ILE A 194 13.68 -0.62 -4.33
N VAL A 195 12.90 -1.22 -3.42
CA VAL A 195 13.21 -2.54 -2.84
C VAL A 195 13.33 -3.59 -3.93
N HIS A 196 12.42 -3.62 -4.89
CA HIS A 196 12.44 -4.55 -6.01
C HIS A 196 13.73 -4.43 -6.84
N ILE A 197 14.17 -3.20 -7.17
CA ILE A 197 15.42 -2.97 -7.90
C ILE A 197 16.63 -3.44 -7.09
N ILE A 198 16.67 -3.11 -5.79
CA ILE A 198 17.79 -3.50 -4.92
C ILE A 198 17.92 -5.03 -4.87
N ILE A 199 16.81 -5.72 -4.64
CA ILE A 199 16.80 -7.19 -4.57
C ILE A 199 17.24 -7.79 -5.90
N LYS A 200 16.72 -7.33 -7.04
CA LYS A 200 17.16 -7.79 -8.36
C LYS A 200 18.68 -7.63 -8.57
N LYS A 201 19.23 -6.48 -8.19
CA LYS A 201 20.67 -6.24 -8.31
C LYS A 201 21.51 -7.19 -7.43
N ILE A 202 21.04 -7.49 -6.21
CA ILE A 202 21.70 -8.41 -5.28
C ILE A 202 21.65 -9.84 -5.86
N GLU A 203 20.51 -10.25 -6.38
CA GLU A 203 20.31 -11.60 -6.95
C GLU A 203 21.14 -11.80 -8.23
N ALA A 204 21.21 -10.80 -9.09
CA ALA A 204 22.07 -10.84 -10.28
C ALA A 204 23.56 -10.98 -9.91
N LYS A 205 24.04 -10.22 -8.92
CA LYS A 205 25.44 -10.35 -8.43
C LYS A 205 25.74 -11.74 -7.83
N ARG A 206 24.74 -12.42 -7.29
CA ARG A 206 24.89 -13.77 -6.69
C ARG A 206 24.69 -14.90 -7.71
N GLY A 207 24.46 -14.59 -8.98
CA GLY A 207 24.17 -15.58 -10.03
C GLY A 207 22.87 -16.38 -9.82
N ILE A 208 21.95 -15.83 -9.02
CA ILE A 208 20.64 -16.46 -8.72
C ILE A 208 19.67 -16.23 -9.89
N ILE A 209 19.83 -15.09 -10.58
CA ILE A 209 19.07 -14.72 -11.78
C ILE A 209 20.09 -14.43 -12.87
N GLY A 210 19.90 -15.00 -14.06
CA GLY A 210 20.68 -14.65 -15.24
C GLY A 210 20.60 -13.16 -15.53
N ALA A 211 21.72 -12.56 -15.89
CA ALA A 211 21.84 -11.15 -16.24
C ALA A 211 20.97 -10.78 -17.46
#